data_2bd57afc33a4e911181b9501f0ae425f
#
_entry.id   2bd57afc33a4e911181b9501f0ae425f
#
_cell.length_a   1.000
_cell.length_b   1.000
_cell.length_c   1.000
_cell.angle_alpha   90.00
_cell.angle_beta   90.00
_cell.angle_gamma   90.00
#
_symmetry.space_group_name_H-M   'P 1'
#
loop_
_entity.id
_entity.type
_entity.pdbx_description
1 polymer ?
#
loop_
_entity_poly.entity_id
_entity_poly.type
_entity_poly.pdbx_seq_one_letter_code
_entity_poly.pdbx_strand_id
1 'polypeptide(L)'
;MRVCFILEGCYPYIRGGVSAWAHEYMTSNPQIEFVLWTIHAARKYTGEPLYKLPENVVECREIYLEDALKSGGRGSSKNYGAYIDSLKMILGKDGADFGSLLENCSGEISADNFVESEEFYAFARKFSLETGTGLSDAYHGLKSIFMPLLFLLGQDVPNADLYHSAVAGYGGILGALAKHKTGRPLVLTEHGIYPREREEELIQADWVTPSMRDVWIRSFYNLSKCAYSFADRVTALFEDAVEKQIEIGCAPEKCSVVSNGIHCEKFENIPVRGKSDKINIGAFVRYAPIKDIKTLIYAFYNLQSRVDSAELYIMGGTDDETYRAECVELAQRLNADSIHILGYVDAVEYMEKMDFTVMTSISEGQPLAILESLAAGRPCIATNVGNCACLLQRPTDGLGEAGICCNPMDIKAISDAMEKLCVDYDLRVRLGENGKKRVLANYTYKKMNDGYLRIYGEVL
;
A
#
# COMPACT_ATOMS: atom_id res chain seq x y z
N MET A 1 -14.10 -22.06 9.01
CA MET A 1 -14.24 -20.59 9.02
C MET A 1 -14.10 -20.09 7.60
N ARG A 2 -15.06 -19.29 7.15
CA ARG A 2 -15.03 -18.68 5.83
C ARG A 2 -14.74 -17.18 5.95
N VAL A 3 -13.68 -16.71 5.33
CA VAL A 3 -13.23 -15.31 5.34
C VAL A 3 -13.40 -14.71 3.95
N CYS A 4 -14.13 -13.59 3.86
CA CYS A 4 -14.19 -12.80 2.63
C CYS A 4 -13.03 -11.80 2.63
N PHE A 5 -12.06 -12.00 1.74
CA PHE A 5 -10.93 -11.10 1.54
C PHE A 5 -11.29 -10.05 0.49
N ILE A 6 -11.26 -8.77 0.90
CA ILE A 6 -11.59 -7.63 0.04
C ILE A 6 -10.29 -6.94 -0.38
N LEU A 7 -9.99 -6.97 -1.69
CA LEU A 7 -8.74 -6.48 -2.25
C LEU A 7 -9.03 -5.45 -3.36
N GLU A 8 -8.27 -4.36 -3.38
CA GLU A 8 -8.45 -3.28 -4.34
C GLU A 8 -7.21 -3.13 -5.23
N GLY A 9 -7.43 -3.17 -6.56
CA GLY A 9 -6.48 -2.76 -7.58
C GLY A 9 -5.32 -3.69 -7.91
N CYS A 10 -5.15 -4.84 -7.23
CA CYS A 10 -3.90 -5.59 -7.35
C CYS A 10 -4.07 -7.10 -7.63
N TYR A 11 -4.57 -7.86 -6.69
CA TYR A 11 -4.61 -9.32 -6.76
C TYR A 11 -5.79 -9.83 -7.60
N PRO A 12 -5.63 -10.86 -8.44
CA PRO A 12 -4.42 -11.66 -8.67
C PRO A 12 -3.55 -11.21 -9.87
N TYR A 13 -3.76 -10.01 -10.41
CA TYR A 13 -3.20 -9.57 -11.71
C TYR A 13 -1.91 -8.78 -11.62
N ILE A 14 -1.62 -8.11 -10.49
CA ILE A 14 -0.47 -7.22 -10.33
C ILE A 14 0.45 -7.73 -9.24
N ARG A 15 1.76 -7.79 -9.52
CA ARG A 15 2.77 -8.07 -8.51
C ARG A 15 2.99 -6.86 -7.62
N GLY A 16 2.95 -7.08 -6.30
CA GLY A 16 3.18 -6.02 -5.32
C GLY A 16 3.17 -6.57 -3.90
N GLY A 17 3.51 -5.75 -2.93
CA GLY A 17 3.56 -6.15 -1.52
C GLY A 17 2.24 -6.73 -1.01
N VAL A 18 1.13 -6.04 -1.26
CA VAL A 18 -0.21 -6.49 -0.83
C VAL A 18 -0.64 -7.77 -1.56
N SER A 19 -0.36 -7.88 -2.87
CA SER A 19 -0.68 -9.10 -3.62
C SER A 19 0.10 -10.31 -3.12
N ALA A 20 1.39 -10.15 -2.88
CA ALA A 20 2.25 -11.21 -2.35
C ALA A 20 1.82 -11.61 -0.92
N TRP A 21 1.54 -10.63 -0.07
CA TRP A 21 1.04 -10.84 1.28
C TRP A 21 -0.30 -11.61 1.28
N ALA A 22 -1.28 -11.17 0.47
CA ALA A 22 -2.59 -11.83 0.41
C ALA A 22 -2.48 -13.27 -0.11
N HIS A 23 -1.68 -13.49 -1.15
CA HIS A 23 -1.45 -14.81 -1.73
C HIS A 23 -0.81 -15.76 -0.71
N GLU A 24 0.26 -15.33 -0.07
CA GLU A 24 0.98 -16.08 0.94
C GLU A 24 0.11 -16.38 2.16
N TYR A 25 -0.67 -15.39 2.61
CA TYR A 25 -1.57 -15.56 3.75
C TYR A 25 -2.65 -16.62 3.47
N MET A 26 -3.27 -16.57 2.30
CA MET A 26 -4.26 -17.59 1.91
C MET A 26 -3.64 -18.97 1.76
N THR A 27 -2.48 -19.07 1.10
CA THR A 27 -1.77 -20.34 0.88
C THR A 27 -1.34 -20.99 2.18
N SER A 28 -0.90 -20.20 3.16
CA SER A 28 -0.42 -20.69 4.44
C SER A 28 -1.52 -21.04 5.45
N ASN A 29 -2.78 -20.76 5.11
CA ASN A 29 -3.93 -21.04 5.96
C ASN A 29 -4.96 -21.96 5.29
N PRO A 30 -4.59 -23.20 4.91
CA PRO A 30 -5.48 -24.11 4.17
C PRO A 30 -6.72 -24.52 4.97
N GLN A 31 -6.75 -24.31 6.29
CA GLN A 31 -7.90 -24.54 7.18
C GLN A 31 -8.97 -23.45 7.08
N ILE A 32 -8.70 -22.34 6.40
CA ILE A 32 -9.64 -21.24 6.16
C ILE A 32 -10.14 -21.33 4.72
N GLU A 33 -11.45 -21.28 4.53
CA GLU A 33 -12.05 -21.06 3.22
C GLU A 33 -12.03 -19.55 2.91
N PHE A 34 -11.45 -19.16 1.78
CA PHE A 34 -11.44 -17.77 1.34
C PHE A 34 -12.44 -17.52 0.21
N VAL A 35 -13.15 -16.42 0.34
CA VAL A 35 -13.91 -15.80 -0.73
C VAL A 35 -13.17 -14.53 -1.14
N LEU A 36 -12.79 -14.40 -2.38
CA LEU A 36 -12.18 -13.16 -2.88
C LEU A 36 -13.26 -12.21 -3.39
N TRP A 37 -13.18 -10.96 -2.95
CA TRP A 37 -14.03 -9.88 -3.43
C TRP A 37 -13.13 -8.73 -3.87
N THR A 38 -12.82 -8.70 -5.17
CA THR A 38 -11.80 -7.80 -5.71
C THR A 38 -12.40 -6.64 -6.48
N ILE A 39 -11.76 -5.48 -6.38
CA ILE A 39 -12.15 -4.27 -7.09
C ILE A 39 -11.05 -3.91 -8.09
N HIS A 40 -11.42 -3.71 -9.35
CA HIS A 40 -10.52 -3.33 -10.43
C HIS A 40 -11.03 -2.06 -11.14
N ALA A 41 -10.13 -1.20 -11.61
CA ALA A 41 -10.52 0.01 -12.33
C ALA A 41 -11.24 -0.32 -13.65
N ALA A 42 -10.63 -1.18 -14.48
CA ALA A 42 -11.18 -1.60 -15.78
C ALA A 42 -10.58 -2.94 -16.21
N ARG A 43 -11.30 -3.70 -17.04
CA ARG A 43 -10.85 -5.00 -17.58
C ARG A 43 -9.57 -4.94 -18.39
N LYS A 44 -9.30 -3.82 -19.05
CA LYS A 44 -8.05 -3.64 -19.81
C LYS A 44 -6.78 -3.70 -18.94
N TYR A 45 -6.91 -3.53 -17.63
CA TYR A 45 -5.81 -3.62 -16.67
C TYR A 45 -5.70 -5.02 -16.02
N THR A 46 -6.66 -5.91 -16.27
CA THR A 46 -6.62 -7.30 -15.84
C THR A 46 -6.24 -8.16 -17.04
N GLY A 47 -5.00 -8.65 -17.04
CA GLY A 47 -4.52 -9.62 -18.03
C GLY A 47 -4.74 -11.06 -17.57
N GLU A 48 -3.83 -11.96 -17.91
CA GLU A 48 -3.78 -13.28 -17.30
C GLU A 48 -3.36 -13.15 -15.82
N PRO A 49 -4.00 -13.93 -14.92
CA PRO A 49 -3.63 -13.92 -13.51
C PRO A 49 -2.15 -14.28 -13.31
N LEU A 50 -1.42 -13.44 -12.58
CA LEU A 50 -0.02 -13.70 -12.24
C LEU A 50 0.13 -14.67 -11.06
N TYR A 51 -0.93 -14.83 -10.27
CA TYR A 51 -1.02 -15.76 -9.16
C TYR A 51 -2.07 -16.83 -9.45
N LYS A 52 -1.67 -18.10 -9.36
CA LYS A 52 -2.63 -19.22 -9.35
C LYS A 52 -3.37 -19.18 -8.01
N LEU A 53 -4.69 -19.09 -8.05
CA LEU A 53 -5.48 -19.07 -6.81
C LEU A 53 -5.21 -20.33 -5.96
N PRO A 54 -4.98 -20.19 -4.64
CA PRO A 54 -4.87 -21.30 -3.72
C PRO A 54 -6.15 -22.17 -3.69
N GLU A 55 -6.01 -23.46 -3.41
CA GLU A 55 -7.14 -24.43 -3.43
C GLU A 55 -8.25 -24.11 -2.42
N ASN A 56 -7.93 -23.40 -1.35
CA ASN A 56 -8.87 -22.96 -0.31
C ASN A 56 -9.59 -21.64 -0.67
N VAL A 57 -9.35 -21.06 -1.84
CA VAL A 57 -10.18 -20.01 -2.40
C VAL A 57 -11.38 -20.64 -3.08
N VAL A 58 -12.53 -20.58 -2.42
CA VAL A 58 -13.74 -21.28 -2.85
C VAL A 58 -14.64 -20.46 -3.76
N GLU A 59 -14.47 -19.15 -3.77
CA GLU A 59 -15.23 -18.20 -4.62
C GLU A 59 -14.37 -16.98 -4.93
N CYS A 60 -14.52 -16.41 -6.15
CA CYS A 60 -13.90 -15.15 -6.56
C CYS A 60 -14.96 -14.29 -7.24
N ARG A 61 -15.20 -13.10 -6.69
CA ARG A 61 -16.07 -12.06 -7.25
C ARG A 61 -15.26 -10.85 -7.62
N GLU A 62 -15.27 -10.49 -8.88
CA GLU A 62 -14.55 -9.35 -9.42
C GLU A 62 -15.52 -8.21 -9.73
N ILE A 63 -15.22 -7.03 -9.24
CA ILE A 63 -15.94 -5.79 -9.51
C ILE A 63 -15.04 -4.92 -10.40
N TYR A 64 -15.60 -4.47 -11.52
CA TYR A 64 -14.92 -3.54 -12.41
C TYR A 64 -15.62 -2.18 -12.34
N LEU A 65 -14.92 -1.16 -11.87
CA LEU A 65 -15.49 0.19 -11.68
C LEU A 65 -15.97 0.82 -13.01
N GLU A 66 -15.39 0.41 -14.14
CA GLU A 66 -15.89 0.83 -15.46
C GLU A 66 -17.34 0.39 -15.74
N ASP A 67 -17.82 -0.67 -15.07
CA ASP A 67 -19.20 -1.14 -15.24
C ASP A 67 -20.20 -0.21 -14.57
N ALA A 68 -19.77 0.68 -13.68
CA ALA A 68 -20.59 1.75 -13.17
C ALA A 68 -21.13 2.66 -14.28
N LEU A 69 -20.39 2.78 -15.38
CA LEU A 69 -20.80 3.53 -16.58
C LEU A 69 -21.79 2.79 -17.48
N LYS A 70 -21.99 1.48 -17.25
CA LYS A 70 -22.81 0.60 -18.10
C LYS A 70 -24.01 0.03 -17.35
N SER A 71 -24.17 0.39 -16.08
CA SER A 71 -25.21 -0.17 -15.21
C SER A 71 -26.58 0.45 -15.50
N GLY A 72 -27.07 0.31 -16.73
CA GLY A 72 -28.43 0.63 -17.15
C GLY A 72 -29.46 -0.20 -16.36
N GLY A 73 -29.49 -0.05 -15.04
CA GLY A 73 -30.35 -0.78 -14.12
C GLY A 73 -31.79 -0.33 -14.23
N ARG A 74 -32.72 -1.27 -14.11
CA ARG A 74 -34.18 -1.04 -14.11
C ARG A 74 -34.72 -0.39 -12.82
N GLY A 75 -33.86 0.16 -11.97
CA GLY A 75 -34.24 0.79 -10.72
C GLY A 75 -34.73 2.23 -10.96
N SER A 76 -36.01 2.46 -11.06
CA SER A 76 -36.61 3.79 -10.94
C SER A 76 -36.64 4.18 -9.45
N SER A 77 -35.57 4.78 -8.93
CA SER A 77 -35.63 5.40 -7.62
C SER A 77 -36.46 6.67 -7.68
N LYS A 78 -37.48 6.74 -6.85
CA LYS A 78 -38.36 7.92 -6.79
C LYS A 78 -37.86 9.01 -5.84
N ASN A 79 -36.68 8.85 -5.22
CA ASN A 79 -36.20 9.79 -4.20
C ASN A 79 -34.68 10.02 -4.26
N TYR A 80 -34.18 10.55 -5.37
CA TYR A 80 -32.76 10.93 -5.52
C TYR A 80 -32.29 12.00 -4.52
N GLY A 81 -33.24 12.79 -3.96
CA GLY A 81 -32.93 13.78 -2.94
C GLY A 81 -32.28 13.16 -1.68
N ALA A 82 -32.83 12.04 -1.18
CA ALA A 82 -32.29 11.34 -0.02
C ALA A 82 -30.87 10.79 -0.27
N TYR A 83 -30.61 10.29 -1.49
CA TYR A 83 -29.26 9.83 -1.89
C TYR A 83 -28.27 10.98 -1.92
N ILE A 84 -28.66 12.13 -2.48
CA ILE A 84 -27.81 13.32 -2.52
C ILE A 84 -27.46 13.76 -1.10
N ASP A 85 -28.43 13.79 -0.19
CA ASP A 85 -28.19 14.18 1.19
C ASP A 85 -27.24 13.22 1.92
N SER A 86 -27.36 11.91 1.68
CA SER A 86 -26.41 10.91 2.21
C SER A 86 -25.02 11.04 1.57
N LEU A 87 -24.93 11.25 0.25
CA LEU A 87 -23.66 11.40 -0.46
C LEU A 87 -22.92 12.70 -0.12
N LYS A 88 -23.63 13.78 0.27
CA LYS A 88 -23.00 15.00 0.77
C LYS A 88 -22.09 14.75 1.99
N MET A 89 -22.37 13.70 2.78
CA MET A 89 -21.53 13.31 3.91
C MET A 89 -20.11 12.98 3.49
N ILE A 90 -19.94 12.37 2.30
CA ILE A 90 -18.62 12.06 1.73
C ILE A 90 -17.84 13.34 1.36
N LEU A 91 -18.53 14.42 1.06
CA LEU A 91 -17.95 15.73 0.74
C LEU A 91 -17.80 16.64 1.97
N GLY A 92 -18.44 16.29 3.09
CA GLY A 92 -18.51 17.10 4.31
C GLY A 92 -17.17 17.25 5.02
N LYS A 93 -17.05 18.29 5.85
CA LYS A 93 -15.87 18.52 6.69
C LYS A 93 -15.96 17.80 8.04
N ASP A 94 -17.15 17.62 8.59
CA ASP A 94 -17.38 17.12 9.95
C ASP A 94 -18.51 16.08 10.01
N GLY A 95 -18.36 15.09 10.92
CA GLY A 95 -19.42 14.32 11.56
C GLY A 95 -20.40 13.61 10.65
N ALA A 96 -19.94 12.75 9.73
CA ALA A 96 -20.83 12.00 8.85
C ALA A 96 -21.54 10.85 9.60
N ASP A 97 -22.86 10.77 9.44
CA ASP A 97 -23.63 9.57 9.79
C ASP A 97 -23.52 8.54 8.64
N PHE A 98 -22.44 7.75 8.69
CA PHE A 98 -22.20 6.72 7.69
C PHE A 98 -23.21 5.58 7.73
N GLY A 99 -23.93 5.38 8.85
CA GLY A 99 -25.04 4.44 8.94
C GLY A 99 -26.16 4.81 7.97
N SER A 100 -26.60 6.05 8.00
CA SER A 100 -27.59 6.57 7.05
C SER A 100 -27.12 6.53 5.59
N LEU A 101 -25.82 6.73 5.33
CA LEU A 101 -25.26 6.56 4.00
C LEU A 101 -25.47 5.13 3.47
N LEU A 102 -25.06 4.14 4.28
CA LEU A 102 -25.19 2.73 3.89
C LEU A 102 -26.66 2.31 3.79
N GLU A 103 -27.50 2.70 4.73
CA GLU A 103 -28.94 2.37 4.72
C GLU A 103 -29.64 2.93 3.46
N ASN A 104 -29.42 4.20 3.14
CA ASN A 104 -30.09 4.84 2.02
C ASN A 104 -29.50 4.42 0.66
N CYS A 105 -28.18 4.18 0.56
CA CYS A 105 -27.50 3.96 -0.72
C CYS A 105 -27.20 2.49 -1.03
N SER A 106 -27.53 1.51 -0.15
CA SER A 106 -27.25 0.09 -0.35
C SER A 106 -28.31 -0.68 -1.15
N GLY A 107 -29.12 -0.01 -1.94
CA GLY A 107 -30.15 -0.60 -2.79
C GLY A 107 -29.74 -0.69 -4.27
N GLU A 108 -30.63 -1.26 -5.09
CA GLU A 108 -30.46 -1.25 -6.56
C GLU A 108 -30.66 0.19 -7.12
N ILE A 109 -29.57 0.94 -7.18
CA ILE A 109 -29.54 2.25 -7.83
C ILE A 109 -28.84 2.10 -9.18
N SER A 110 -29.47 2.52 -10.25
CA SER A 110 -28.76 2.80 -11.48
C SER A 110 -27.91 4.06 -11.28
N ALA A 111 -26.60 3.90 -11.18
CA ALA A 111 -25.67 5.02 -11.02
C ALA A 111 -25.78 6.00 -12.20
N ASP A 112 -26.03 5.50 -13.42
CA ASP A 112 -26.26 6.31 -14.62
C ASP A 112 -27.52 7.15 -14.49
N ASN A 113 -28.67 6.55 -14.15
CA ASN A 113 -29.91 7.28 -13.98
C ASN A 113 -29.82 8.34 -12.89
N PHE A 114 -29.06 8.06 -11.82
CA PHE A 114 -28.84 9.03 -10.75
C PHE A 114 -28.07 10.26 -11.24
N VAL A 115 -26.93 10.07 -11.92
CA VAL A 115 -26.11 11.22 -12.37
C VAL A 115 -26.74 11.98 -13.53
N GLU A 116 -27.66 11.38 -14.27
CA GLU A 116 -28.43 12.02 -15.34
C GLU A 116 -29.72 12.70 -14.84
N SER A 117 -30.04 12.58 -13.54
CA SER A 117 -31.22 13.15 -12.94
C SER A 117 -31.18 14.68 -12.83
N GLU A 118 -32.36 15.31 -12.83
CA GLU A 118 -32.50 16.75 -12.58
C GLU A 118 -32.02 17.13 -11.17
N GLU A 119 -32.21 16.24 -10.19
CA GLU A 119 -31.78 16.43 -8.81
C GLU A 119 -30.26 16.46 -8.70
N PHE A 120 -29.55 15.56 -9.39
CA PHE A 120 -28.09 15.58 -9.41
C PHE A 120 -27.56 16.83 -10.11
N TYR A 121 -28.15 17.23 -11.24
CA TYR A 121 -27.77 18.45 -11.93
C TYR A 121 -27.99 19.69 -11.04
N ALA A 122 -29.16 19.78 -10.37
CA ALA A 122 -29.46 20.88 -9.45
C ALA A 122 -28.44 20.92 -8.28
N PHE A 123 -28.05 19.76 -7.76
CA PHE A 123 -27.01 19.63 -6.74
C PHE A 123 -25.65 20.11 -7.24
N ALA A 124 -25.21 19.64 -8.41
CA ALA A 124 -23.92 20.05 -8.99
C ALA A 124 -23.89 21.57 -9.28
N ARG A 125 -25.01 22.14 -9.75
CA ARG A 125 -25.14 23.59 -9.94
C ARG A 125 -25.05 24.37 -8.64
N LYS A 126 -25.74 23.90 -7.58
CA LYS A 126 -25.67 24.53 -6.25
C LYS A 126 -24.25 24.47 -5.71
N PHE A 127 -23.61 23.31 -5.79
CA PHE A 127 -22.22 23.11 -5.39
C PHE A 127 -21.27 24.06 -6.15
N SER A 128 -21.42 24.18 -7.47
CA SER A 128 -20.66 25.11 -8.31
C SER A 128 -20.76 26.55 -7.80
N LEU A 129 -21.96 27.02 -7.47
CA LEU A 129 -22.19 28.38 -6.98
C LEU A 129 -21.61 28.62 -5.58
N GLU A 130 -21.70 27.63 -4.69
CA GLU A 130 -21.20 27.71 -3.30
C GLU A 130 -19.67 27.66 -3.22
N THR A 131 -19.04 26.93 -4.11
CA THR A 131 -17.56 26.73 -4.11
C THR A 131 -16.81 27.62 -5.08
N GLY A 132 -17.49 28.27 -6.00
CA GLY A 132 -16.87 29.02 -7.10
C GLY A 132 -16.24 28.12 -8.18
N THR A 133 -16.48 26.80 -8.14
CA THR A 133 -16.01 25.84 -9.14
C THR A 133 -16.82 25.98 -10.42
N GLY A 134 -16.20 25.87 -11.60
CA GLY A 134 -16.93 25.83 -12.87
C GLY A 134 -17.98 24.72 -12.88
N LEU A 135 -19.18 24.96 -13.46
CA LEU A 135 -20.27 24.01 -13.46
C LEU A 135 -19.88 22.66 -14.10
N SER A 136 -19.13 22.69 -15.18
CA SER A 136 -18.63 21.46 -15.84
C SER A 136 -17.72 20.67 -14.90
N ASP A 137 -16.76 21.33 -14.24
CA ASP A 137 -15.83 20.70 -13.31
C ASP A 137 -16.56 20.14 -12.09
N ALA A 138 -17.51 20.89 -11.54
CA ALA A 138 -18.35 20.46 -10.43
C ALA A 138 -19.16 19.21 -10.81
N TYR A 139 -19.84 19.23 -11.97
CA TYR A 139 -20.65 18.11 -12.44
C TYR A 139 -19.82 16.85 -12.66
N HIS A 140 -18.75 16.95 -13.45
CA HIS A 140 -17.90 15.78 -13.76
C HIS A 140 -17.11 15.29 -12.55
N GLY A 141 -16.62 16.18 -11.70
CA GLY A 141 -15.92 15.81 -10.48
C GLY A 141 -16.82 15.08 -9.48
N LEU A 142 -18.02 15.60 -9.21
CA LEU A 142 -19.01 14.93 -8.35
C LEU A 142 -19.47 13.61 -8.94
N LYS A 143 -19.73 13.56 -10.26
CA LYS A 143 -20.03 12.30 -10.96
C LYS A 143 -18.94 11.27 -10.73
N SER A 144 -17.67 11.63 -10.91
CA SER A 144 -16.54 10.72 -10.76
C SER A 144 -16.34 10.24 -9.33
N ILE A 145 -16.72 11.02 -8.31
CA ILE A 145 -16.69 10.61 -6.91
C ILE A 145 -17.86 9.66 -6.58
N PHE A 146 -19.05 9.99 -7.02
CA PHE A 146 -20.26 9.29 -6.56
C PHE A 146 -20.60 8.02 -7.34
N MET A 147 -20.32 7.97 -8.65
CA MET A 147 -20.65 6.79 -9.45
C MET A 147 -19.96 5.49 -8.94
N PRO A 148 -18.65 5.47 -8.71
CA PRO A 148 -18.00 4.28 -8.17
C PRO A 148 -18.58 3.90 -6.80
N LEU A 149 -18.82 4.88 -5.93
CA LEU A 149 -19.36 4.66 -4.60
C LEU A 149 -20.75 4.02 -4.64
N LEU A 150 -21.67 4.58 -5.41
CA LEU A 150 -23.02 4.04 -5.58
C LEU A 150 -23.01 2.63 -6.19
N PHE A 151 -22.16 2.42 -7.19
CA PHE A 151 -22.00 1.13 -7.82
C PHE A 151 -21.53 0.05 -6.83
N LEU A 152 -20.55 0.40 -5.95
CA LEU A 152 -20.07 -0.50 -4.90
C LEU A 152 -21.13 -0.76 -3.83
N LEU A 153 -21.89 0.26 -3.42
CA LEU A 153 -22.96 0.11 -2.43
C LEU A 153 -24.14 -0.72 -2.94
N GLY A 154 -24.31 -0.83 -4.27
CA GLY A 154 -25.29 -1.69 -4.91
C GLY A 154 -24.88 -3.16 -5.05
N GLN A 155 -23.67 -3.56 -4.63
CA GLN A 155 -23.19 -4.93 -4.81
C GLN A 155 -23.85 -5.92 -3.83
N ASP A 156 -23.99 -7.16 -4.30
CA ASP A 156 -24.37 -8.29 -3.45
C ASP A 156 -23.22 -8.73 -2.58
N VAL A 157 -23.47 -8.83 -1.28
CA VAL A 157 -22.45 -9.21 -0.29
C VAL A 157 -22.20 -10.73 -0.36
N PRO A 158 -20.96 -11.19 -0.56
CA PRO A 158 -20.62 -12.61 -0.47
C PRO A 158 -20.91 -13.17 0.92
N ASN A 159 -21.30 -14.44 0.99
CA ASN A 159 -21.52 -15.10 2.28
C ASN A 159 -20.20 -15.49 2.95
N ALA A 160 -19.94 -14.97 4.14
CA ALA A 160 -18.75 -15.25 4.93
C ALA A 160 -19.05 -15.15 6.44
N ASP A 161 -18.18 -15.75 7.26
CA ASP A 161 -18.23 -15.61 8.73
C ASP A 161 -17.60 -14.30 9.18
N LEU A 162 -16.60 -13.80 8.38
CA LEU A 162 -15.81 -12.62 8.66
C LEU A 162 -15.42 -11.95 7.31
N TYR A 163 -15.40 -10.62 7.31
CA TYR A 163 -14.89 -9.83 6.20
C TYR A 163 -13.55 -9.20 6.58
N HIS A 164 -12.56 -9.28 5.69
CA HIS A 164 -11.25 -8.67 5.90
C HIS A 164 -10.87 -7.82 4.68
N SER A 165 -10.88 -6.51 4.85
CA SER A 165 -10.43 -5.58 3.81
C SER A 165 -8.96 -5.23 4.01
N ALA A 166 -8.18 -5.30 2.93
CA ALA A 166 -6.76 -4.92 2.92
C ALA A 166 -6.52 -3.43 2.63
N VAL A 167 -7.58 -2.61 2.64
CA VAL A 167 -7.52 -1.18 2.31
C VAL A 167 -8.70 -0.41 2.90
N ALA A 168 -8.49 0.84 3.33
CA ALA A 168 -9.53 1.71 3.88
C ALA A 168 -10.28 2.55 2.83
N GLY A 169 -10.07 2.28 1.54
CA GLY A 169 -10.71 2.97 0.43
C GLY A 169 -12.03 2.31 0.00
N TYR A 170 -12.15 2.06 -1.29
CA TYR A 170 -13.31 1.36 -1.85
C TYR A 170 -13.51 -0.04 -1.28
N GLY A 171 -12.41 -0.77 -1.02
CA GLY A 171 -12.46 -2.05 -0.31
C GLY A 171 -13.02 -1.90 1.10
N GLY A 172 -12.66 -0.83 1.82
CA GLY A 172 -13.22 -0.51 3.13
C GLY A 172 -14.73 -0.22 3.08
N ILE A 173 -15.21 0.43 2.02
CA ILE A 173 -16.66 0.66 1.79
C ILE A 173 -17.41 -0.66 1.56
N LEU A 174 -16.85 -1.59 0.78
CA LEU A 174 -17.46 -2.93 0.64
C LEU A 174 -17.47 -3.68 1.97
N GLY A 175 -16.41 -3.57 2.78
CA GLY A 175 -16.38 -4.12 4.13
C GLY A 175 -17.44 -3.53 5.04
N ALA A 176 -17.61 -2.19 5.02
CA ALA A 176 -18.65 -1.49 5.78
C ALA A 176 -20.06 -1.91 5.33
N LEU A 177 -20.30 -2.04 4.01
CA LEU A 177 -21.53 -2.55 3.44
C LEU A 177 -21.82 -3.99 3.93
N ALA A 178 -20.80 -4.85 3.91
CA ALA A 178 -20.94 -6.23 4.37
C ALA A 178 -21.28 -6.30 5.85
N LYS A 179 -20.58 -5.54 6.69
CA LYS A 179 -20.89 -5.41 8.13
C LYS A 179 -22.31 -4.90 8.36
N HIS A 180 -22.72 -3.86 7.64
CA HIS A 180 -24.05 -3.27 7.76
C HIS A 180 -25.15 -4.28 7.40
N LYS A 181 -25.02 -4.97 6.25
CA LYS A 181 -26.05 -5.92 5.76
C LYS A 181 -26.11 -7.21 6.54
N THR A 182 -24.97 -7.71 7.05
CA THR A 182 -24.89 -9.07 7.62
C THR A 182 -24.70 -9.09 9.14
N GLY A 183 -24.25 -8.01 9.75
CA GLY A 183 -23.81 -7.95 11.15
C GLY A 183 -22.53 -8.72 11.45
N ARG A 184 -21.91 -9.40 10.46
CA ARG A 184 -20.69 -10.18 10.64
C ARG A 184 -19.47 -9.27 10.87
N PRO A 185 -18.43 -9.75 11.57
CA PRO A 185 -17.25 -8.95 11.88
C PRO A 185 -16.52 -8.42 10.63
N LEU A 186 -15.97 -7.21 10.76
CA LEU A 186 -15.10 -6.57 9.76
C LEU A 186 -13.73 -6.30 10.39
N VAL A 187 -12.69 -6.87 9.81
CA VAL A 187 -11.29 -6.54 10.05
C VAL A 187 -10.78 -5.68 8.89
N LEU A 188 -10.05 -4.64 9.22
CA LEU A 188 -9.42 -3.75 8.23
C LEU A 188 -7.91 -3.76 8.44
N THR A 189 -7.14 -4.02 7.40
CA THR A 189 -5.68 -3.90 7.40
C THR A 189 -5.26 -2.81 6.44
N GLU A 190 -4.41 -1.88 6.89
CA GLU A 190 -3.78 -0.91 6.01
C GLU A 190 -2.28 -1.18 5.91
N HIS A 191 -1.83 -1.44 4.68
CA HIS A 191 -0.41 -1.58 4.34
C HIS A 191 0.27 -0.23 4.13
N GLY A 192 -0.49 0.81 3.84
CA GLY A 192 -0.18 2.23 3.81
C GLY A 192 -1.42 3.02 4.24
N ILE A 193 -1.30 4.30 4.53
CA ILE A 193 -2.43 5.14 4.95
C ILE A 193 -3.15 5.64 3.70
N TYR A 194 -4.23 4.95 3.34
CA TYR A 194 -4.96 5.12 2.07
C TYR A 194 -5.25 6.58 1.70
N PRO A 195 -5.87 7.42 2.56
CA PRO A 195 -6.21 8.77 2.14
C PRO A 195 -4.98 9.65 1.91
N ARG A 196 -3.86 9.38 2.59
CA ARG A 196 -2.60 10.11 2.36
C ARG A 196 -1.95 9.73 1.05
N GLU A 197 -1.93 8.45 0.70
CA GLU A 197 -1.43 7.98 -0.61
C GLU A 197 -2.25 8.59 -1.75
N ARG A 198 -3.57 8.63 -1.61
CA ARG A 198 -4.46 9.26 -2.60
C ARG A 198 -4.26 10.78 -2.67
N GLU A 199 -4.01 11.46 -1.56
CA GLU A 199 -3.69 12.89 -1.52
C GLU A 199 -2.39 13.18 -2.29
N GLU A 200 -1.32 12.42 -2.05
CA GLU A 200 -0.05 12.55 -2.77
C GLU A 200 -0.22 12.35 -4.27
N GLU A 201 -0.99 11.34 -4.70
CA GLU A 201 -1.30 11.11 -6.11
C GLU A 201 -2.10 12.25 -6.73
N LEU A 202 -3.09 12.80 -6.02
CA LEU A 202 -3.92 13.90 -6.51
C LEU A 202 -3.14 15.21 -6.64
N ILE A 203 -2.14 15.45 -5.79
CA ILE A 203 -1.26 16.62 -5.89
C ILE A 203 -0.47 16.59 -7.20
N GLN A 204 -0.08 15.41 -7.66
CA GLN A 204 0.69 15.20 -8.89
C GLN A 204 -0.19 15.00 -10.14
N ALA A 205 -1.50 14.81 -9.96
CA ALA A 205 -2.41 14.47 -11.05
C ALA A 205 -2.81 15.70 -11.89
N ASP A 206 -2.60 15.63 -13.21
CA ASP A 206 -3.00 16.66 -14.16
C ASP A 206 -4.48 16.62 -14.53
N TRP A 207 -5.16 15.48 -14.31
CA TRP A 207 -6.56 15.28 -14.67
C TRP A 207 -7.55 15.86 -13.65
N VAL A 208 -7.10 16.20 -12.44
CA VAL A 208 -7.92 16.83 -11.40
C VAL A 208 -7.76 18.33 -11.45
N THR A 209 -8.87 19.05 -11.68
CA THR A 209 -8.83 20.52 -11.65
C THR A 209 -8.51 21.02 -10.24
N PRO A 210 -7.73 22.11 -10.08
CA PRO A 210 -7.38 22.66 -8.78
C PRO A 210 -8.59 22.91 -7.87
N SER A 211 -9.72 23.35 -8.45
CA SER A 211 -10.97 23.62 -7.74
C SER A 211 -11.64 22.37 -7.15
N MET A 212 -11.38 21.19 -7.73
CA MET A 212 -11.95 19.91 -7.26
C MET A 212 -10.96 19.09 -6.40
N ARG A 213 -9.68 19.47 -6.34
CA ARG A 213 -8.65 18.71 -5.64
C ARG A 213 -8.97 18.48 -4.16
N ASP A 214 -9.30 19.54 -3.44
CA ASP A 214 -9.66 19.45 -2.02
C ASP A 214 -10.93 18.61 -1.78
N VAL A 215 -11.84 18.61 -2.74
CA VAL A 215 -13.09 17.83 -2.69
C VAL A 215 -12.75 16.33 -2.80
N TRP A 216 -11.88 15.97 -3.74
CA TRP A 216 -11.39 14.61 -3.90
C TRP A 216 -10.62 14.12 -2.67
N ILE A 217 -9.66 14.90 -2.18
CA ILE A 217 -8.87 14.57 -0.98
C ILE A 217 -9.83 14.28 0.18
N ARG A 218 -10.76 15.20 0.44
CA ARG A 218 -11.74 15.07 1.52
C ARG A 218 -12.62 13.83 1.36
N SER A 219 -13.01 13.50 0.12
CA SER A 219 -13.80 12.31 -0.14
C SER A 219 -13.03 11.04 0.26
N PHE A 220 -11.75 10.91 -0.06
CA PHE A 220 -10.93 9.77 0.33
C PHE A 220 -10.74 9.66 1.85
N TYR A 221 -10.55 10.78 2.54
CA TYR A 221 -10.53 10.79 4.02
C TYR A 221 -11.85 10.30 4.61
N ASN A 222 -12.99 10.69 4.03
CA ASN A 222 -14.29 10.27 4.52
C ASN A 222 -14.62 8.81 4.18
N LEU A 223 -14.14 8.26 3.05
CA LEU A 223 -14.21 6.82 2.78
C LEU A 223 -13.48 6.04 3.87
N SER A 224 -12.26 6.44 4.25
CA SER A 224 -11.50 5.79 5.33
C SER A 224 -12.20 5.93 6.68
N LYS A 225 -12.74 7.09 7.03
CA LYS A 225 -13.54 7.28 8.26
C LYS A 225 -14.76 6.36 8.28
N CYS A 226 -15.44 6.19 7.14
CA CYS A 226 -16.55 5.24 7.03
C CYS A 226 -16.07 3.82 7.31
N ALA A 227 -15.00 3.36 6.68
CA ALA A 227 -14.43 2.04 6.90
C ALA A 227 -14.06 1.83 8.39
N TYR A 228 -13.38 2.78 9.02
CA TYR A 228 -13.02 2.73 10.45
C TYR A 228 -14.23 2.67 11.38
N SER A 229 -15.31 3.38 11.06
CA SER A 229 -16.51 3.40 11.91
C SER A 229 -17.16 2.03 12.00
N PHE A 230 -17.17 1.26 10.89
CA PHE A 230 -17.78 -0.07 10.83
C PHE A 230 -16.82 -1.22 11.20
N ALA A 231 -15.51 -1.03 11.10
CA ALA A 231 -14.55 -2.06 11.47
C ALA A 231 -14.61 -2.41 12.96
N ASP A 232 -14.51 -3.70 13.29
CA ASP A 232 -14.37 -4.20 14.66
C ASP A 232 -12.92 -4.14 15.11
N ARG A 233 -11.98 -4.36 14.19
CA ARG A 233 -10.53 -4.19 14.37
C ARG A 233 -9.92 -3.52 13.14
N VAL A 234 -8.97 -2.64 13.42
CA VAL A 234 -8.17 -1.95 12.39
C VAL A 234 -6.69 -2.21 12.69
N THR A 235 -5.96 -2.68 11.70
CA THR A 235 -4.54 -2.99 11.86
C THR A 235 -3.69 -2.12 10.94
N ALA A 236 -2.53 -1.75 11.45
CA ALA A 236 -1.46 -1.14 10.68
C ALA A 236 -0.15 -1.93 10.87
N LEU A 237 0.85 -1.64 10.07
CA LEU A 237 2.11 -2.37 10.07
C LEU A 237 3.06 -1.93 11.19
N PHE A 238 2.87 -0.73 11.75
CA PHE A 238 3.73 -0.13 12.78
C PHE A 238 3.00 0.98 13.55
N GLU A 239 3.52 1.37 14.71
CA GLU A 239 2.87 2.29 15.66
C GLU A 239 2.57 3.68 15.06
N ASP A 240 3.53 4.29 14.35
CA ASP A 240 3.30 5.62 13.75
C ASP A 240 2.14 5.60 12.73
N ALA A 241 1.88 4.45 12.08
CA ALA A 241 0.73 4.28 11.19
C ALA A 241 -0.58 4.18 11.99
N VAL A 242 -0.58 3.52 13.15
CA VAL A 242 -1.72 3.50 14.08
C VAL A 242 -2.05 4.92 14.55
N GLU A 243 -1.04 5.72 14.90
CA GLU A 243 -1.24 7.12 15.28
C GLU A 243 -1.94 7.90 14.15
N LYS A 244 -1.54 7.67 12.90
CA LYS A 244 -2.20 8.29 11.74
C LYS A 244 -3.64 7.83 11.54
N GLN A 245 -3.94 6.55 11.75
CA GLN A 245 -5.31 6.04 11.72
C GLN A 245 -6.19 6.75 12.76
N ILE A 246 -5.67 6.94 13.97
CA ILE A 246 -6.35 7.65 15.06
C ILE A 246 -6.55 9.13 14.71
N GLU A 247 -5.54 9.82 14.19
CA GLU A 247 -5.63 11.21 13.72
C GLU A 247 -6.71 11.39 12.64
N ILE A 248 -6.88 10.39 11.75
CA ILE A 248 -7.92 10.40 10.71
C ILE A 248 -9.31 10.17 11.30
N GLY A 249 -9.41 9.49 12.44
CA GLY A 249 -10.69 9.28 13.16
C GLY A 249 -11.01 7.82 13.48
N CYS A 250 -10.03 6.91 13.43
CA CYS A 250 -10.20 5.56 13.96
C CYS A 250 -10.22 5.61 15.49
N ALA A 251 -11.12 4.86 16.11
CA ALA A 251 -11.16 4.74 17.56
C ALA A 251 -9.94 3.94 18.07
N PRO A 252 -9.17 4.47 19.06
CA PRO A 252 -7.91 3.85 19.49
C PRO A 252 -8.06 2.38 19.93
N GLU A 253 -9.18 2.03 20.57
CA GLU A 253 -9.47 0.69 21.05
C GLU A 253 -9.67 -0.36 19.94
N LYS A 254 -9.90 0.09 18.70
CA LYS A 254 -9.98 -0.79 17.52
C LYS A 254 -8.62 -1.02 16.88
N CYS A 255 -7.65 -0.14 17.14
CA CYS A 255 -6.35 -0.14 16.48
C CYS A 255 -5.40 -1.17 17.09
N SER A 256 -4.59 -1.80 16.25
CA SER A 256 -3.50 -2.67 16.67
C SER A 256 -2.42 -2.77 15.60
N VAL A 257 -1.23 -3.17 15.99
CA VAL A 257 -0.12 -3.42 15.07
C VAL A 257 -0.05 -4.89 14.71
N VAL A 258 -0.06 -5.18 13.41
CA VAL A 258 0.34 -6.47 12.85
C VAL A 258 1.39 -6.20 11.77
N SER A 259 2.65 -6.27 12.15
CA SER A 259 3.76 -6.01 11.24
C SER A 259 3.84 -7.06 10.12
N ASN A 260 4.34 -6.66 8.96
CA ASN A 260 4.70 -7.63 7.94
C ASN A 260 5.74 -8.62 8.48
N GLY A 261 5.64 -9.84 8.03
CA GLY A 261 6.59 -10.91 8.32
C GLY A 261 7.17 -11.50 7.05
N ILE A 262 8.37 -12.02 7.16
CA ILE A 262 9.05 -12.72 6.08
C ILE A 262 9.41 -14.14 6.45
N HIS A 263 9.65 -14.97 5.46
CA HIS A 263 10.20 -16.32 5.59
C HIS A 263 11.71 -16.24 5.88
N CYS A 264 12.05 -16.04 7.15
CA CYS A 264 13.42 -15.85 7.60
C CYS A 264 14.31 -17.03 7.28
N GLU A 265 13.76 -18.26 7.25
CA GLU A 265 14.47 -19.50 6.92
C GLU A 265 15.15 -19.48 5.55
N LYS A 266 14.70 -18.63 4.63
CA LYS A 266 15.32 -18.44 3.32
C LYS A 266 16.64 -17.66 3.40
N PHE A 267 16.79 -16.79 4.40
CA PHE A 267 17.87 -15.81 4.51
C PHE A 267 18.79 -16.05 5.71
N GLU A 268 18.29 -16.67 6.78
CA GLU A 268 19.01 -16.78 8.06
C GLU A 268 20.32 -17.57 7.99
N ASN A 269 20.47 -18.46 7.02
CA ASN A 269 21.68 -19.27 6.83
C ASN A 269 22.70 -18.63 5.89
N ILE A 270 22.41 -17.43 5.35
CA ILE A 270 23.38 -16.69 4.54
C ILE A 270 24.57 -16.30 5.42
N PRO A 271 25.81 -16.68 5.03
CA PRO A 271 26.98 -16.42 5.85
C PRO A 271 27.33 -14.92 5.88
N VAL A 272 27.92 -14.47 6.97
CA VAL A 272 28.52 -13.14 7.03
C VAL A 272 29.61 -13.05 5.98
N ARG A 273 29.59 -12.06 5.12
CA ARG A 273 30.60 -11.86 4.11
C ARG A 273 31.90 -11.39 4.77
N GLY A 274 33.02 -12.08 4.48
CA GLY A 274 34.34 -11.71 4.97
C GLY A 274 34.85 -10.38 4.39
N LYS A 275 35.95 -9.88 4.94
CA LYS A 275 36.62 -8.70 4.37
C LYS A 275 37.03 -8.99 2.91
N SER A 276 36.74 -8.07 2.03
CA SER A 276 37.04 -8.16 0.59
C SER A 276 37.54 -6.80 0.10
N ASP A 277 38.37 -6.82 -0.94
CA ASP A 277 38.82 -5.60 -1.63
C ASP A 277 37.69 -4.96 -2.42
N LYS A 278 36.68 -5.73 -2.80
CA LYS A 278 35.46 -5.22 -3.46
C LYS A 278 34.29 -5.23 -2.50
N ILE A 279 33.58 -4.12 -2.46
CA ILE A 279 32.36 -3.92 -1.67
C ILE A 279 31.13 -3.89 -2.58
N ASN A 280 30.24 -4.87 -2.41
CA ASN A 280 29.02 -4.98 -3.19
C ASN A 280 27.85 -4.38 -2.42
N ILE A 281 27.22 -3.37 -3.01
CA ILE A 281 26.07 -2.65 -2.48
C ILE A 281 24.84 -3.11 -3.27
N GLY A 282 23.80 -3.62 -2.58
CA GLY A 282 22.58 -4.11 -3.22
C GLY A 282 21.41 -3.14 -3.05
N ALA A 283 20.64 -2.95 -4.11
CA ALA A 283 19.33 -2.31 -4.05
C ALA A 283 18.28 -3.25 -4.63
N PHE A 284 17.46 -3.85 -3.76
CA PHE A 284 16.35 -4.73 -4.16
C PHE A 284 15.09 -3.87 -4.28
N VAL A 285 14.81 -3.38 -5.50
CA VAL A 285 13.84 -2.31 -5.69
C VAL A 285 13.15 -2.42 -7.06
N ARG A 286 11.83 -2.20 -7.09
CA ARG A 286 11.09 -2.06 -8.34
C ARG A 286 11.41 -0.69 -8.97
N TYR A 287 11.62 -0.66 -10.31
CA TYR A 287 11.81 0.60 -11.02
C TYR A 287 10.49 1.37 -11.08
N ALA A 288 10.35 2.35 -10.21
CA ALA A 288 9.21 3.28 -10.15
C ALA A 288 9.68 4.62 -9.57
N PRO A 289 9.11 5.77 -9.99
CA PRO A 289 9.53 7.10 -9.52
C PRO A 289 9.56 7.24 -8.00
N ILE A 290 8.61 6.64 -7.29
CA ILE A 290 8.52 6.68 -5.82
C ILE A 290 9.72 6.00 -5.12
N LYS A 291 10.45 5.13 -5.82
CA LYS A 291 11.64 4.46 -5.30
C LYS A 291 12.93 5.28 -5.44
N ASP A 292 12.86 6.37 -6.18
CA ASP A 292 13.91 7.40 -6.38
C ASP A 292 15.31 6.81 -6.65
N ILE A 293 15.36 5.90 -7.61
CA ILE A 293 16.61 5.23 -8.03
C ILE A 293 17.61 6.23 -8.58
N LYS A 294 17.14 7.37 -9.13
CA LYS A 294 18.04 8.43 -9.63
C LYS A 294 18.89 9.03 -8.50
N THR A 295 18.28 9.29 -7.33
CA THR A 295 19.04 9.72 -6.15
C THR A 295 20.07 8.67 -5.73
N LEU A 296 19.75 7.38 -5.79
CA LEU A 296 20.70 6.30 -5.51
C LEU A 296 21.90 6.34 -6.47
N ILE A 297 21.63 6.48 -7.78
CA ILE A 297 22.68 6.55 -8.80
C ILE A 297 23.59 7.75 -8.55
N TYR A 298 23.05 8.95 -8.28
CA TYR A 298 23.85 10.12 -7.94
C TYR A 298 24.66 9.96 -6.65
N ALA A 299 24.06 9.37 -5.61
CA ALA A 299 24.75 9.13 -4.33
C ALA A 299 25.90 8.14 -4.50
N PHE A 300 25.72 7.10 -5.29
CA PHE A 300 26.77 6.13 -5.59
C PHE A 300 27.87 6.75 -6.48
N TYR A 301 27.51 7.55 -7.46
CA TYR A 301 28.50 8.28 -8.28
C TYR A 301 29.39 9.19 -7.41
N ASN A 302 28.81 9.88 -6.43
CA ASN A 302 29.58 10.66 -5.45
C ASN A 302 30.48 9.77 -4.56
N LEU A 303 30.07 8.55 -4.24
CA LEU A 303 30.86 7.59 -3.48
C LEU A 303 32.11 7.15 -4.26
N GLN A 304 31.97 6.88 -5.55
CA GLN A 304 33.05 6.33 -6.38
C GLN A 304 34.35 7.18 -6.36
N SER A 305 34.25 8.51 -6.17
CA SER A 305 35.42 9.38 -6.02
C SER A 305 36.19 9.17 -4.71
N ARG A 306 35.62 8.46 -3.74
CA ARG A 306 36.17 8.22 -2.40
C ARG A 306 36.45 6.74 -2.15
N VAL A 307 35.68 5.85 -2.77
CA VAL A 307 35.79 4.40 -2.66
C VAL A 307 35.62 3.79 -4.04
N ASP A 308 36.72 3.61 -4.74
CA ASP A 308 36.77 3.09 -6.12
C ASP A 308 36.46 1.58 -6.22
N SER A 309 36.59 0.86 -5.11
CA SER A 309 36.32 -0.59 -5.00
C SER A 309 34.83 -0.93 -4.79
N ALA A 310 33.95 0.07 -4.69
CA ALA A 310 32.51 -0.15 -4.50
C ALA A 310 31.81 -0.48 -5.83
N GLU A 311 30.90 -1.44 -5.78
CA GLU A 311 30.03 -1.81 -6.90
C GLU A 311 28.56 -1.77 -6.45
N LEU A 312 27.68 -1.18 -7.26
CA LEU A 312 26.24 -1.05 -7.00
C LEU A 312 25.45 -2.00 -7.91
N TYR A 313 24.60 -2.80 -7.30
CA TYR A 313 23.70 -3.73 -7.99
C TYR A 313 22.24 -3.26 -7.75
N ILE A 314 21.55 -2.82 -8.81
CA ILE A 314 20.15 -2.42 -8.77
C ILE A 314 19.32 -3.56 -9.36
N MET A 315 18.51 -4.20 -8.54
CA MET A 315 17.83 -5.45 -8.84
C MET A 315 16.33 -5.31 -8.63
N GLY A 316 15.56 -5.67 -9.63
CA GLY A 316 14.09 -5.71 -9.56
C GLY A 316 13.45 -5.53 -10.92
N GLY A 317 12.14 -5.72 -10.95
CA GLY A 317 11.32 -5.51 -12.15
C GLY A 317 10.87 -4.07 -12.30
N THR A 318 10.14 -3.82 -13.37
CA THR A 318 9.51 -2.53 -13.63
C THR A 318 8.11 -2.70 -14.17
N ASP A 319 7.25 -1.76 -13.82
CA ASP A 319 5.96 -1.51 -14.49
C ASP A 319 6.01 -0.19 -15.29
N ASP A 320 7.17 0.52 -15.22
CA ASP A 320 7.44 1.79 -15.89
C ASP A 320 8.77 1.70 -16.64
N GLU A 321 8.72 1.22 -17.89
CA GLU A 321 9.89 1.10 -18.74
C GLU A 321 10.52 2.45 -19.07
N THR A 322 9.74 3.53 -19.04
CA THR A 322 10.26 4.89 -19.28
C THR A 322 11.19 5.30 -18.14
N TYR A 323 10.73 5.16 -16.89
CA TYR A 323 11.55 5.47 -15.72
C TYR A 323 12.80 4.58 -15.64
N ARG A 324 12.66 3.29 -15.97
CA ARG A 324 13.81 2.38 -16.04
C ARG A 324 14.83 2.82 -17.07
N ALA A 325 14.37 3.19 -18.28
CA ALA A 325 15.24 3.70 -19.35
C ALA A 325 15.99 4.98 -18.92
N GLU A 326 15.31 5.90 -18.23
CA GLU A 326 15.92 7.12 -17.70
C GLU A 326 17.00 6.81 -16.65
N CYS A 327 16.82 5.79 -15.80
CA CYS A 327 17.83 5.36 -14.83
C CYS A 327 19.06 4.77 -15.55
N VAL A 328 18.86 3.95 -16.58
CA VAL A 328 19.95 3.39 -17.40
C VAL A 328 20.73 4.49 -18.09
N GLU A 329 20.04 5.43 -18.74
CA GLU A 329 20.67 6.55 -19.43
C GLU A 329 21.47 7.43 -18.46
N LEU A 330 20.94 7.68 -17.26
CA LEU A 330 21.64 8.43 -16.21
C LEU A 330 22.95 7.74 -15.80
N ALA A 331 22.93 6.43 -15.54
CA ALA A 331 24.14 5.69 -15.20
C ALA A 331 25.20 5.75 -16.32
N GLN A 332 24.76 5.63 -17.58
CA GLN A 332 25.64 5.74 -18.75
C GLN A 332 26.24 7.14 -18.91
N ARG A 333 25.46 8.19 -18.74
CA ARG A 333 25.93 9.58 -18.83
C ARG A 333 26.98 9.92 -17.77
N LEU A 334 26.90 9.28 -16.59
CA LEU A 334 27.87 9.44 -15.53
C LEU A 334 29.11 8.58 -15.72
N ASN A 335 29.20 7.74 -16.78
CA ASN A 335 30.24 6.74 -17.01
C ASN A 335 30.48 5.86 -15.77
N ALA A 336 29.41 5.46 -15.13
CA ALA A 336 29.45 4.70 -13.89
C ALA A 336 29.48 3.19 -14.18
N ASP A 337 30.63 2.66 -14.64
CA ASP A 337 30.80 1.26 -15.03
C ASP A 337 30.60 0.28 -13.88
N SER A 338 30.70 0.75 -12.62
CA SER A 338 30.45 -0.03 -11.40
C SER A 338 28.98 -0.06 -10.98
N ILE A 339 28.05 0.43 -11.81
CA ILE A 339 26.59 0.29 -11.58
C ILE A 339 26.02 -0.80 -12.48
N HIS A 340 25.52 -1.87 -11.84
CA HIS A 340 24.93 -3.00 -12.51
C HIS A 340 23.39 -2.93 -12.41
N ILE A 341 22.73 -2.61 -13.51
CA ILE A 341 21.27 -2.55 -13.59
C ILE A 341 20.77 -3.90 -14.05
N LEU A 342 20.14 -4.63 -13.13
CA LEU A 342 19.64 -5.98 -13.35
C LEU A 342 18.09 -5.96 -13.37
N GLY A 343 17.51 -7.03 -13.91
CA GLY A 343 16.08 -7.30 -13.81
C GLY A 343 15.72 -8.06 -12.52
N TYR A 344 14.69 -8.91 -12.61
CA TYR A 344 14.38 -9.83 -11.53
C TYR A 344 15.52 -10.82 -11.32
N VAL A 345 15.89 -11.00 -10.06
CA VAL A 345 16.92 -11.91 -9.61
C VAL A 345 16.40 -12.78 -8.47
N ASP A 346 17.06 -13.88 -8.19
CA ASP A 346 16.86 -14.60 -6.93
C ASP A 346 17.43 -13.77 -5.78
N ALA A 347 16.54 -13.32 -4.87
CA ALA A 347 16.92 -12.44 -3.78
C ALA A 347 17.90 -13.11 -2.81
N VAL A 348 17.78 -14.42 -2.57
CA VAL A 348 18.68 -15.16 -1.66
C VAL A 348 20.07 -15.24 -2.25
N GLU A 349 20.18 -15.65 -3.54
CA GLU A 349 21.46 -15.76 -4.24
C GLU A 349 22.23 -14.43 -4.27
N TYR A 350 21.50 -13.33 -4.58
CA TYR A 350 22.15 -12.02 -4.66
C TYR A 350 22.42 -11.42 -3.30
N MET A 351 21.57 -11.65 -2.29
CA MET A 351 21.81 -11.20 -0.92
C MET A 351 23.09 -11.80 -0.33
N GLU A 352 23.43 -13.05 -0.70
CA GLU A 352 24.70 -13.68 -0.32
C GLU A 352 25.93 -12.90 -0.83
N LYS A 353 25.82 -12.28 -2.01
CA LYS A 353 26.89 -11.52 -2.66
C LYS A 353 27.05 -10.09 -2.14
N MET A 354 26.04 -9.56 -1.45
CA MET A 354 26.02 -8.16 -0.99
C MET A 354 26.70 -7.99 0.37
N ASP A 355 27.39 -6.88 0.57
CA ASP A 355 27.96 -6.46 1.85
C ASP A 355 26.94 -5.71 2.70
N PHE A 356 26.11 -4.88 2.06
CA PHE A 356 24.99 -4.16 2.65
C PHE A 356 24.00 -3.75 1.56
N THR A 357 22.84 -3.25 1.97
CA THR A 357 21.80 -2.81 1.02
C THR A 357 21.49 -1.33 1.16
N VAL A 358 20.90 -0.75 0.12
CA VAL A 358 20.47 0.67 0.08
C VAL A 358 19.06 0.76 -0.50
N MET A 359 18.24 1.61 0.10
CA MET A 359 16.89 1.96 -0.38
C MET A 359 16.66 3.46 -0.27
N THR A 360 16.32 4.12 -1.37
CA THR A 360 16.19 5.59 -1.47
C THR A 360 14.76 6.08 -1.66
N SER A 361 13.77 5.25 -1.37
CA SER A 361 12.36 5.54 -1.61
C SER A 361 11.90 6.88 -1.00
N ILE A 362 10.98 7.55 -1.68
CA ILE A 362 10.33 8.78 -1.21
C ILE A 362 9.21 8.45 -0.22
N SER A 363 8.53 7.32 -0.40
CA SER A 363 7.46 6.85 0.47
C SER A 363 7.50 5.33 0.59
N GLU A 364 7.26 4.83 1.80
CA GLU A 364 7.15 3.41 2.14
C GLU A 364 6.17 3.21 3.30
N GLY A 365 5.59 2.01 3.39
CA GLY A 365 4.98 1.52 4.61
C GLY A 365 6.02 0.80 5.48
N GLN A 366 6.04 -0.52 5.40
CA GLN A 366 7.07 -1.37 5.99
C GLN A 366 7.73 -2.21 4.88
N PRO A 367 8.91 -1.82 4.40
CA PRO A 367 9.52 -2.45 3.23
C PRO A 367 10.07 -3.85 3.54
N LEU A 368 9.57 -4.85 2.79
CA LEU A 368 10.02 -6.25 2.92
C LEU A 368 11.51 -6.40 2.57
N ALA A 369 12.01 -5.63 1.59
CA ALA A 369 13.42 -5.68 1.19
C ALA A 369 14.39 -5.34 2.35
N ILE A 370 13.99 -4.45 3.27
CA ILE A 370 14.77 -4.18 4.49
C ILE A 370 14.72 -5.41 5.41
N LEU A 371 13.55 -6.01 5.63
CA LEU A 371 13.42 -7.20 6.48
C LEU A 371 14.25 -8.36 5.93
N GLU A 372 14.22 -8.60 4.62
CA GLU A 372 15.02 -9.62 3.94
C GLU A 372 16.52 -9.37 4.08
N SER A 373 16.95 -8.12 3.88
CA SER A 373 18.34 -7.69 4.07
C SER A 373 18.83 -7.97 5.50
N LEU A 374 18.05 -7.54 6.49
CA LEU A 374 18.37 -7.73 7.89
C LEU A 374 18.37 -9.21 8.29
N ALA A 375 17.42 -10.02 7.76
CA ALA A 375 17.40 -11.47 8.00
C ALA A 375 18.65 -12.17 7.48
N ALA A 376 19.21 -11.70 6.36
CA ALA A 376 20.47 -12.14 5.79
C ALA A 376 21.71 -11.59 6.55
N GLY A 377 21.51 -10.81 7.60
CA GLY A 377 22.61 -10.17 8.34
C GLY A 377 23.29 -9.05 7.52
N ARG A 378 22.61 -8.46 6.56
CA ARG A 378 23.10 -7.30 5.78
C ARG A 378 22.49 -6.03 6.36
N PRO A 379 23.29 -5.08 6.87
CA PRO A 379 22.76 -3.79 7.28
C PRO A 379 22.19 -3.04 6.09
N CYS A 380 21.24 -2.15 6.34
CA CYS A 380 20.61 -1.37 5.28
C CYS A 380 20.81 0.13 5.51
N ILE A 381 21.05 0.87 4.43
CA ILE A 381 20.89 2.33 4.40
C ILE A 381 19.52 2.60 3.79
N ALA A 382 18.67 3.37 4.45
CA ALA A 382 17.37 3.71 3.93
C ALA A 382 17.03 5.18 4.14
N THR A 383 16.12 5.68 3.34
CA THR A 383 15.48 6.98 3.61
C THR A 383 14.56 6.87 4.82
N ASN A 384 14.46 7.96 5.59
CA ASN A 384 13.61 8.04 6.79
C ASN A 384 12.14 8.25 6.41
N VAL A 385 11.53 7.20 5.85
CA VAL A 385 10.13 7.16 5.43
C VAL A 385 9.45 5.92 6.00
N GLY A 386 8.16 6.03 6.31
CA GLY A 386 7.39 4.92 6.90
C GLY A 386 8.07 4.33 8.13
N ASN A 387 8.18 3.01 8.17
CA ASN A 387 8.78 2.28 9.30
C ASN A 387 10.32 2.14 9.23
N CYS A 388 11.00 2.72 8.25
CA CYS A 388 12.44 2.51 8.03
C CYS A 388 13.29 2.87 9.25
N ALA A 389 13.02 4.01 9.89
CA ALA A 389 13.77 4.43 11.06
C ALA A 389 13.58 3.49 12.26
N CYS A 390 12.38 2.97 12.49
CA CYS A 390 12.13 2.01 13.57
C CYS A 390 12.82 0.68 13.31
N LEU A 391 12.89 0.24 12.05
CA LEU A 391 13.62 -0.98 11.68
C LEU A 391 15.14 -0.84 11.84
N LEU A 392 15.70 0.34 11.56
CA LEU A 392 17.14 0.51 11.39
C LEU A 392 17.81 1.28 12.53
N GLN A 393 17.28 2.43 12.93
CA GLN A 393 18.02 3.41 13.73
C GLN A 393 17.37 3.74 15.08
N ARG A 394 16.04 3.64 15.19
CA ARG A 394 15.28 3.91 16.42
C ARG A 394 14.50 2.68 16.91
N PRO A 395 15.19 1.56 17.19
CA PRO A 395 14.50 0.36 17.62
C PRO A 395 14.02 0.49 19.07
N THR A 396 12.85 -0.06 19.33
CA THR A 396 12.28 -0.16 20.70
C THR A 396 12.59 -1.50 21.37
N ASP A 397 13.28 -2.41 20.65
CA ASP A 397 13.56 -3.80 21.07
C ASP A 397 14.83 -3.97 21.90
N GLY A 398 15.61 -2.93 22.11
CA GLY A 398 16.85 -2.97 22.86
C GLY A 398 18.04 -3.65 22.14
N LEU A 399 17.88 -4.08 20.88
CA LEU A 399 18.89 -4.79 20.11
C LEU A 399 19.94 -3.88 19.44
N GLY A 400 19.75 -2.55 19.53
CA GLY A 400 20.64 -1.57 18.93
C GLY A 400 20.35 -1.30 17.45
N GLU A 401 21.14 -0.43 16.83
CA GLU A 401 20.97 -0.05 15.42
C GLU A 401 21.27 -1.24 14.49
N ALA A 402 20.56 -1.27 13.33
CA ALA A 402 20.70 -2.27 12.28
C ALA A 402 21.02 -1.66 10.91
N GLY A 403 21.17 -0.34 10.84
CA GLY A 403 21.43 0.38 9.60
C GLY A 403 21.51 1.88 9.82
N ILE A 404 21.43 2.65 8.74
CA ILE A 404 21.54 4.11 8.76
C ILE A 404 20.34 4.69 8.02
N CYS A 405 19.68 5.70 8.62
CA CYS A 405 18.61 6.45 7.96
C CYS A 405 19.12 7.82 7.50
N CYS A 406 18.71 8.20 6.28
CA CYS A 406 18.99 9.51 5.68
C CYS A 406 17.68 10.20 5.32
N ASN A 407 17.69 11.51 5.10
CA ASN A 407 16.52 12.18 4.57
C ASN A 407 16.30 11.76 3.09
N PRO A 408 15.05 11.68 2.62
CA PRO A 408 14.77 11.49 1.21
C PRO A 408 15.47 12.54 0.33
N MET A 409 15.97 12.12 -0.84
CA MET A 409 16.65 12.97 -1.82
C MET A 409 17.97 13.60 -1.32
N ASP A 410 18.47 13.25 -0.14
CA ASP A 410 19.76 13.74 0.38
C ASP A 410 20.92 12.89 -0.15
N ILE A 411 21.33 13.21 -1.39
CA ILE A 411 22.41 12.53 -2.10
C ILE A 411 23.70 12.48 -1.26
N LYS A 412 24.00 13.58 -0.56
CA LYS A 412 25.23 13.66 0.25
C LYS A 412 25.18 12.75 1.45
N ALA A 413 24.11 12.79 2.25
CA ALA A 413 23.97 11.95 3.42
C ALA A 413 23.97 10.46 3.07
N ILE A 414 23.28 10.08 1.97
CA ILE A 414 23.26 8.70 1.47
C ILE A 414 24.67 8.26 1.04
N SER A 415 25.39 9.10 0.30
CA SER A 415 26.77 8.82 -0.12
C SER A 415 27.72 8.68 1.08
N ASP A 416 27.63 9.56 2.08
CA ASP A 416 28.45 9.50 3.30
C ASP A 416 28.13 8.25 4.15
N ALA A 417 26.86 7.84 4.21
CA ALA A 417 26.45 6.59 4.86
C ALA A 417 27.01 5.35 4.14
N MET A 418 26.98 5.34 2.79
CA MET A 418 27.60 4.27 2.01
C MET A 418 29.11 4.20 2.27
N GLU A 419 29.84 5.33 2.25
CA GLU A 419 31.26 5.37 2.55
C GLU A 419 31.57 4.78 3.92
N LYS A 420 30.80 5.18 4.94
CA LYS A 420 30.95 4.66 6.30
C LYS A 420 30.83 3.15 6.35
N LEU A 421 29.85 2.57 5.66
CA LEU A 421 29.69 1.12 5.61
C LEU A 421 30.69 0.44 4.67
N CYS A 422 31.27 1.12 3.69
CA CYS A 422 32.34 0.57 2.86
C CYS A 422 33.65 0.37 3.67
N VAL A 423 34.02 1.36 4.46
CA VAL A 423 35.32 1.38 5.14
C VAL A 423 35.30 0.67 6.49
N ASP A 424 34.18 0.65 7.21
CA ASP A 424 34.07 0.08 8.55
C ASP A 424 33.41 -1.30 8.51
N TYR A 425 34.23 -2.33 8.35
CA TYR A 425 33.80 -3.73 8.37
C TYR A 425 33.12 -4.14 9.67
N ASP A 426 33.68 -3.74 10.81
CA ASP A 426 33.19 -4.16 12.12
C ASP A 426 31.82 -3.53 12.42
N LEU A 427 31.63 -2.30 11.95
CA LEU A 427 30.30 -1.64 11.96
C LEU A 427 29.30 -2.42 11.11
N ARG A 428 29.66 -2.82 9.87
CA ARG A 428 28.76 -3.61 9.01
C ARG A 428 28.30 -4.90 9.71
N VAL A 429 29.24 -5.64 10.26
CA VAL A 429 28.95 -6.91 10.96
C VAL A 429 28.02 -6.67 12.15
N ARG A 430 28.36 -5.71 13.01
CA ARG A 430 27.56 -5.40 14.21
C ARG A 430 26.11 -4.99 13.84
N LEU A 431 25.94 -4.09 12.88
CA LEU A 431 24.62 -3.65 12.43
C LEU A 431 23.82 -4.81 11.80
N GLY A 432 24.48 -5.64 10.99
CA GLY A 432 23.88 -6.83 10.39
C GLY A 432 23.40 -7.86 11.42
N GLU A 433 24.22 -8.14 12.44
CA GLU A 433 23.84 -9.04 13.54
C GLU A 433 22.64 -8.51 14.34
N ASN A 434 22.63 -7.23 14.66
CA ASN A 434 21.50 -6.60 15.35
C ASN A 434 20.21 -6.70 14.51
N GLY A 435 20.31 -6.40 13.21
CA GLY A 435 19.19 -6.51 12.28
C GLY A 435 18.65 -7.93 12.18
N LYS A 436 19.54 -8.91 12.06
CA LYS A 436 19.15 -10.33 12.00
C LYS A 436 18.42 -10.78 13.26
N LYS A 437 18.93 -10.45 14.44
CA LYS A 437 18.28 -10.74 15.73
C LYS A 437 16.90 -10.10 15.79
N ARG A 438 16.76 -8.83 15.34
CA ARG A 438 15.49 -8.08 15.30
C ARG A 438 14.47 -8.78 14.44
N VAL A 439 14.83 -9.15 13.20
CA VAL A 439 13.87 -9.76 12.26
C VAL A 439 13.45 -11.14 12.74
N LEU A 440 14.37 -11.97 13.18
CA LEU A 440 14.06 -13.30 13.74
C LEU A 440 13.18 -13.22 14.99
N ALA A 441 13.37 -12.17 15.81
CA ALA A 441 12.57 -11.98 17.01
C ALA A 441 11.18 -11.39 16.72
N ASN A 442 11.00 -10.50 15.72
CA ASN A 442 9.81 -9.66 15.64
C ASN A 442 9.09 -9.72 14.29
N TYR A 443 9.72 -10.10 13.19
CA TYR A 443 9.21 -9.94 11.82
C TYR A 443 9.18 -11.24 11.03
N THR A 444 8.98 -12.38 11.72
CA THR A 444 8.79 -13.67 11.03
C THR A 444 7.39 -13.78 10.45
N TYR A 445 7.25 -14.50 9.32
CA TYR A 445 5.97 -14.81 8.72
C TYR A 445 4.99 -15.44 9.74
N LYS A 446 5.50 -16.36 10.58
CA LYS A 446 4.71 -17.00 11.63
C LYS A 446 4.08 -15.97 12.59
N LYS A 447 4.84 -14.97 13.07
CA LYS A 447 4.31 -13.94 13.98
C LYS A 447 3.21 -13.11 13.33
N MET A 448 3.41 -12.71 12.07
CA MET A 448 2.39 -11.99 11.29
C MET A 448 1.11 -12.83 11.18
N ASN A 449 1.26 -14.08 10.75
CA ASN A 449 0.13 -14.99 10.57
C ASN A 449 -0.63 -15.24 11.89
N ASP A 450 0.09 -15.55 12.96
CA ASP A 450 -0.50 -15.75 14.29
C ASP A 450 -1.21 -14.48 14.79
N GLY A 451 -0.71 -13.29 14.44
CA GLY A 451 -1.34 -12.00 14.72
C GLY A 451 -2.73 -11.87 14.11
N TYR A 452 -2.86 -12.16 12.81
CA TYR A 452 -4.16 -12.12 12.14
C TYR A 452 -5.11 -13.22 12.63
N LEU A 453 -4.63 -14.44 12.84
CA LEU A 453 -5.46 -15.52 13.37
C LEU A 453 -6.00 -15.20 14.77
N ARG A 454 -5.20 -14.56 15.63
CA ARG A 454 -5.64 -14.06 16.93
C ARG A 454 -6.76 -13.03 16.78
N ILE A 455 -6.58 -12.02 15.90
CA ILE A 455 -7.59 -11.00 15.64
C ILE A 455 -8.90 -11.63 15.16
N TYR A 456 -8.84 -12.62 14.26
CA TYR A 456 -10.05 -13.32 13.83
C TYR A 456 -10.76 -14.04 14.99
N GLY A 457 -9.98 -14.67 15.89
CA GLY A 457 -10.54 -15.32 17.08
C GLY A 457 -11.13 -14.33 18.10
N GLU A 458 -10.65 -13.10 18.15
CA GLU A 458 -11.18 -12.05 19.04
C GLU A 458 -12.52 -11.45 18.56
N VAL A 459 -12.77 -11.46 17.25
CA VAL A 459 -13.96 -10.80 16.67
C VAL A 459 -15.08 -11.78 16.32
N LEU A 460 -14.80 -13.09 16.21
CA LEU A 460 -15.79 -14.16 15.99
C LEU A 460 -16.40 -14.66 17.29
#